data_bb91787a0783e4fbcc6cbdc8d8c29afa
#
_entry.id   bb91787a0783e4fbcc6cbdc8d8c29afa
#
_cell.length_a   1.000
_cell.length_b   1.000
_cell.length_c   1.000
_cell.angle_alpha   90.00
_cell.angle_beta   90.00
_cell.angle_gamma   90.00
#
_symmetry.space_group_name_H-M   'P 1'
#
loop_
_entity.id
_entity.type
_entity.pdbx_description
1 polymer ?
#
loop_
_entity_poly.entity_id
_entity_poly.type
_entity_poly.pdbx_seq_one_letter_code
_entity_poly.pdbx_strand_id
1 'polypeptide(L)'
;MRALRIFAGPAALRHIQQNGLLPGHVGAIPAAAGGPKGLILLGMDRFIFGEWLAQSSQPVDLIGASIGAWRMATACLQGAAQAFRRLEHDYIHQHYDVPPGQGRPSARQVSQTFRANLDAFYGGRVGEVLGHPRWRLHIVTSRGKGLLERDGRLRTPLGYAAAYLANAAGRQHLGRWLERVVFSSAGGPLPFDTPDLPTQEVPLTAHNFMEALQASCSIPFVLEPVAHISGAPSGAY
;
A
#
# COMPACT_ATOMS: atom_id res chain seq x y z
N MET A 1 -16.42 15.92 -25.47
CA MET A 1 -16.44 14.75 -24.57
C MET A 1 -15.86 15.18 -23.22
N ARG A 2 -16.52 14.94 -22.09
CA ARG A 2 -15.91 15.19 -20.76
C ARG A 2 -15.01 14.00 -20.43
N ALA A 3 -13.71 14.23 -20.34
CA ALA A 3 -12.72 13.18 -20.09
C ALA A 3 -12.73 12.67 -18.65
N LEU A 4 -13.23 13.45 -17.68
CA LEU A 4 -13.25 13.13 -16.27
C LEU A 4 -14.61 13.48 -15.65
N ARG A 5 -15.08 12.60 -14.74
CA ARG A 5 -16.23 12.90 -13.87
C ARG A 5 -15.74 12.91 -12.42
N ILE A 6 -16.10 13.97 -11.69
CA ILE A 6 -15.76 14.12 -10.27
C ILE A 6 -17.00 13.79 -9.45
N PHE A 7 -16.88 12.83 -8.54
CA PHE A 7 -17.88 12.51 -7.53
C PHE A 7 -17.37 13.02 -6.19
N ALA A 8 -18.17 13.83 -5.51
CA ALA A 8 -17.75 14.45 -4.26
C ALA A 8 -18.90 14.44 -3.25
N GLY A 9 -18.56 14.34 -1.96
CA GLY A 9 -19.53 14.54 -0.89
C GLY A 9 -20.08 15.98 -0.90
N PRO A 10 -21.24 16.25 -0.25
CA PRO A 10 -21.93 17.53 -0.40
C PRO A 10 -21.09 18.77 -0.08
N ALA A 11 -20.23 18.71 0.94
CA ALA A 11 -19.37 19.82 1.31
C ALA A 11 -18.26 20.06 0.28
N ALA A 12 -17.56 18.98 -0.14
CA ALA A 12 -16.52 19.05 -1.15
C ALA A 12 -17.10 19.48 -2.52
N LEU A 13 -18.30 18.99 -2.88
CA LEU A 13 -18.95 19.36 -4.12
C LEU A 13 -19.24 20.87 -4.17
N ARG A 14 -19.81 21.44 -3.10
CA ARG A 14 -20.04 22.89 -3.03
C ARG A 14 -18.75 23.68 -3.18
N HIS A 15 -17.69 23.25 -2.48
CA HIS A 15 -16.38 23.89 -2.57
C HIS A 15 -15.82 23.86 -3.99
N ILE A 16 -15.86 22.70 -4.64
CA ILE A 16 -15.38 22.53 -6.02
C ILE A 16 -16.21 23.37 -7.02
N GLN A 17 -17.51 23.47 -6.84
CA GLN A 17 -18.37 24.28 -7.68
C GLN A 17 -18.07 25.78 -7.59
N GLN A 18 -17.69 26.25 -6.39
CA GLN A 18 -17.39 27.67 -6.15
C GLN A 18 -15.94 28.04 -6.52
N ASN A 19 -14.99 27.17 -6.26
CA ASN A 19 -13.56 27.49 -6.29
C ASN A 19 -12.77 26.69 -7.34
N GLY A 20 -13.39 25.68 -7.97
CA GLY A 20 -12.67 24.66 -8.71
C GLY A 20 -11.95 23.67 -7.82
N LEU A 21 -11.38 22.62 -8.40
CA LEU A 21 -10.49 21.69 -7.72
C LEU A 21 -9.03 22.12 -7.96
N LEU A 22 -8.42 22.68 -6.93
CA LEU A 22 -7.02 23.18 -6.98
C LEU A 22 -6.08 22.25 -6.24
N PRO A 23 -4.79 22.19 -6.63
CA PRO A 23 -3.79 21.34 -5.96
C PRO A 23 -3.67 21.58 -4.45
N GLY A 24 -3.82 22.83 -4.00
CA GLY A 24 -3.78 23.20 -2.58
C GLY A 24 -4.99 22.74 -1.76
N HIS A 25 -6.03 22.21 -2.40
CA HIS A 25 -7.20 21.65 -1.71
C HIS A 25 -7.04 20.16 -1.34
N VAL A 26 -5.96 19.52 -1.81
CA VAL A 26 -5.71 18.10 -1.59
C VAL A 26 -4.93 17.91 -0.30
N GLY A 27 -5.57 17.34 0.72
CA GLY A 27 -4.93 17.00 2.00
C GLY A 27 -4.54 15.52 2.12
N ALA A 28 -5.24 14.62 1.44
CA ALA A 28 -4.94 13.19 1.46
C ALA A 28 -5.30 12.50 0.14
N ILE A 29 -4.53 11.48 -0.22
CA ILE A 29 -4.75 10.63 -1.40
C ILE A 29 -4.74 9.17 -0.98
N PRO A 30 -5.90 8.51 -0.85
CA PRO A 30 -5.98 7.08 -0.63
C PRO A 30 -5.78 6.30 -1.93
N ALA A 31 -4.96 5.25 -1.87
CA ALA A 31 -4.67 4.35 -2.98
C ALA A 31 -4.97 2.90 -2.59
N ALA A 32 -6.01 2.35 -3.19
CA ALA A 32 -6.50 1.03 -2.87
C ALA A 32 -5.59 -0.10 -3.39
N ALA A 33 -5.70 -1.27 -2.74
CA ALA A 33 -5.21 -2.54 -3.25
C ALA A 33 -5.94 -2.92 -4.55
N GLY A 34 -5.31 -3.73 -5.39
CA GLY A 34 -5.93 -4.16 -6.64
C GLY A 34 -5.00 -4.90 -7.59
N GLY A 35 -3.75 -5.14 -7.19
CA GLY A 35 -2.75 -5.81 -8.03
C GLY A 35 -2.58 -5.09 -9.38
N PRO A 36 -2.54 -5.83 -10.51
CA PRO A 36 -2.32 -5.26 -11.84
C PRO A 36 -3.31 -4.17 -12.24
N LYS A 37 -4.52 -4.15 -11.66
CA LYS A 37 -5.53 -3.11 -11.94
C LYS A 37 -5.06 -1.71 -11.56
N GLY A 38 -4.13 -1.59 -10.59
CA GLY A 38 -3.54 -0.30 -10.22
C GLY A 38 -2.74 0.36 -11.35
N LEU A 39 -2.26 -0.42 -12.33
CA LEU A 39 -1.46 0.10 -13.44
C LEU A 39 -2.23 1.04 -14.36
N ILE A 40 -3.55 0.88 -14.47
CA ILE A 40 -4.39 1.77 -15.30
C ILE A 40 -4.34 3.23 -14.80
N LEU A 41 -3.95 3.44 -13.55
CA LEU A 41 -3.88 4.77 -12.93
C LEU A 41 -2.52 5.45 -13.13
N LEU A 42 -1.48 4.73 -13.59
CA LEU A 42 -0.11 5.27 -13.67
C LEU A 42 0.01 6.48 -14.61
N GLY A 43 -0.80 6.53 -15.66
CA GLY A 43 -0.89 7.71 -16.52
C GLY A 43 -1.39 8.93 -15.76
N MET A 44 -2.40 8.76 -14.92
CA MET A 44 -2.95 9.81 -14.06
C MET A 44 -1.98 10.15 -12.92
N ASP A 45 -1.31 9.18 -12.32
CA ASP A 45 -0.30 9.41 -11.30
C ASP A 45 0.84 10.28 -11.81
N ARG A 46 1.34 10.03 -13.03
CA ARG A 46 2.37 10.87 -13.65
C ARG A 46 1.96 12.33 -13.76
N PHE A 47 0.72 12.59 -14.18
CA PHE A 47 0.18 13.95 -14.24
C PHE A 47 -0.02 14.54 -12.85
N ILE A 48 -0.68 13.81 -11.94
CA ILE A 48 -1.01 14.31 -10.60
C ILE A 48 0.26 14.67 -9.83
N PHE A 49 1.22 13.75 -9.72
CA PHE A 49 2.41 13.94 -8.90
C PHE A 49 3.55 14.68 -9.63
N GLY A 50 3.62 14.57 -10.97
CA GLY A 50 4.65 15.21 -11.75
C GLY A 50 4.35 16.66 -12.15
N GLU A 51 3.07 17.02 -12.27
CA GLU A 51 2.66 18.31 -12.84
C GLU A 51 1.66 19.04 -11.95
N TRP A 52 0.52 18.42 -11.67
CA TRP A 52 -0.60 19.11 -11.05
C TRP A 52 -0.33 19.46 -9.58
N LEU A 53 0.03 18.51 -8.74
CA LEU A 53 0.34 18.76 -7.32
C LEU A 53 1.64 19.53 -7.15
N ALA A 54 2.54 19.53 -8.14
CA ALA A 54 3.76 20.36 -8.09
C ALA A 54 3.47 21.86 -7.99
N GLN A 55 2.25 22.29 -8.35
CA GLN A 55 1.81 23.68 -8.28
C GLN A 55 1.43 24.14 -6.85
N SER A 56 1.51 23.27 -5.86
CA SER A 56 1.21 23.59 -4.45
C SER A 56 2.34 23.14 -3.54
N SER A 57 2.53 23.81 -2.43
CA SER A 57 3.43 23.40 -1.35
C SER A 57 2.73 22.68 -0.20
N GLN A 58 1.41 22.52 -0.28
CA GLN A 58 0.59 21.87 0.75
C GLN A 58 1.10 20.45 1.04
N PRO A 59 1.34 20.08 2.30
CA PRO A 59 1.58 18.70 2.68
C PRO A 59 0.37 17.80 2.35
N VAL A 60 0.63 16.58 1.88
CA VAL A 60 -0.41 15.62 1.53
C VAL A 60 -0.09 14.25 2.13
N ASP A 61 -1.08 13.63 2.74
CA ASP A 61 -0.99 12.26 3.23
C ASP A 61 -1.26 11.26 2.11
N LEU A 62 -0.29 10.41 1.83
CA LEU A 62 -0.37 9.36 0.82
C LEU A 62 -0.63 8.03 1.52
N ILE A 63 -1.86 7.51 1.41
CA ILE A 63 -2.29 6.32 2.12
C ILE A 63 -2.41 5.17 1.13
N GLY A 64 -1.60 4.12 1.27
CA GLY A 64 -1.58 3.04 0.30
C GLY A 64 -1.68 1.65 0.91
N ALA A 65 -2.35 0.74 0.17
CA ALA A 65 -2.39 -0.69 0.43
C ALA A 65 -2.01 -1.47 -0.83
N SER A 66 -1.12 -2.46 -0.69
CA SER A 66 -0.64 -3.31 -1.81
C SER A 66 -0.06 -2.46 -2.96
N ILE A 67 -0.52 -2.65 -4.20
CA ILE A 67 -0.10 -1.82 -5.33
C ILE A 67 -0.33 -0.32 -5.06
N GLY A 68 -1.34 0.03 -4.25
CA GLY A 68 -1.55 1.40 -3.81
C GLY A 68 -0.41 1.91 -2.95
N ALA A 69 0.11 1.10 -2.03
CA ALA A 69 1.28 1.46 -1.22
C ALA A 69 2.53 1.64 -2.09
N TRP A 70 2.73 0.76 -3.06
CA TRP A 70 3.84 0.87 -4.00
C TRP A 70 3.74 2.16 -4.84
N ARG A 71 2.55 2.47 -5.39
CA ARG A 71 2.33 3.73 -6.13
C ARG A 71 2.57 4.96 -5.26
N MET A 72 2.08 4.98 -4.03
CA MET A 72 2.27 6.12 -3.13
C MET A 72 3.73 6.28 -2.67
N ALA A 73 4.43 5.18 -2.43
CA ALA A 73 5.87 5.22 -2.18
C ALA A 73 6.66 5.74 -3.40
N THR A 74 6.24 5.34 -4.62
CA THR A 74 6.84 5.82 -5.87
C THR A 74 6.64 7.33 -6.06
N ALA A 75 5.49 7.87 -5.66
CA ALA A 75 5.22 9.30 -5.69
C ALA A 75 6.20 10.13 -4.83
N CYS A 76 6.75 9.53 -3.77
CA CYS A 76 7.72 10.16 -2.88
C CYS A 76 9.14 10.24 -3.45
N LEU A 77 9.43 9.56 -4.57
CA LEU A 77 10.76 9.58 -5.17
C LEU A 77 10.98 10.86 -5.98
N GLN A 78 12.21 11.34 -5.99
CA GLN A 78 12.61 12.44 -6.88
C GLN A 78 12.38 12.03 -8.34
N GLY A 79 11.79 12.94 -9.13
CA GLY A 79 11.41 12.64 -10.50
C GLY A 79 10.21 11.66 -10.59
N ALA A 80 9.17 11.87 -9.80
CA ALA A 80 8.00 11.00 -9.69
C ALA A 80 7.45 10.51 -11.04
N ALA A 81 7.33 11.37 -12.04
CA ALA A 81 6.84 10.98 -13.37
C ALA A 81 7.71 9.90 -14.05
N GLN A 82 9.02 9.97 -13.88
CA GLN A 82 9.94 8.94 -14.40
C GLN A 82 9.89 7.67 -13.53
N ALA A 83 9.81 7.83 -12.21
CA ALA A 83 9.66 6.71 -11.29
C ALA A 83 8.38 5.89 -11.58
N PHE A 84 7.26 6.55 -11.89
CA PHE A 84 6.04 5.86 -12.31
C PHE A 84 6.19 5.13 -13.66
N ARG A 85 6.91 5.70 -14.63
CA ARG A 85 7.23 4.96 -15.89
C ARG A 85 8.06 3.71 -15.62
N ARG A 86 9.04 3.82 -14.71
CA ARG A 86 9.83 2.65 -14.31
C ARG A 86 8.96 1.61 -13.59
N LEU A 87 8.09 2.03 -12.66
CA LEU A 87 7.16 1.11 -11.99
C LEU A 87 6.28 0.37 -12.99
N GLU A 88 5.71 1.08 -13.98
CA GLU A 88 4.90 0.51 -15.05
C GLU A 88 5.68 -0.55 -15.83
N HIS A 89 6.87 -0.18 -16.30
CA HIS A 89 7.75 -1.06 -17.06
C HIS A 89 8.11 -2.31 -16.24
N ASP A 90 8.65 -2.13 -15.05
CA ASP A 90 9.14 -3.22 -14.20
C ASP A 90 8.01 -4.18 -13.80
N TYR A 91 6.81 -3.64 -13.53
CA TYR A 91 5.65 -4.46 -13.18
C TYR A 91 5.12 -5.27 -14.37
N ILE A 92 5.05 -4.68 -15.56
CA ILE A 92 4.57 -5.36 -16.79
C ILE A 92 5.56 -6.45 -17.23
N HIS A 93 6.86 -6.21 -17.09
CA HIS A 93 7.90 -7.14 -17.52
C HIS A 93 8.36 -8.07 -16.39
N GLN A 94 7.70 -8.03 -15.23
CA GLN A 94 8.02 -8.92 -14.12
C GLN A 94 7.83 -10.39 -14.56
N HIS A 95 8.89 -11.17 -14.39
CA HIS A 95 8.91 -12.59 -14.75
C HIS A 95 9.19 -13.44 -13.51
N TYR A 96 8.55 -14.60 -13.44
CA TYR A 96 8.80 -15.59 -12.41
C TYR A 96 9.16 -16.91 -13.09
N ASP A 97 10.37 -17.40 -12.84
CA ASP A 97 10.81 -18.70 -13.35
C ASP A 97 9.97 -19.82 -12.73
N VAL A 98 9.45 -20.69 -13.58
CA VAL A 98 8.72 -21.87 -13.16
C VAL A 98 9.64 -23.08 -13.33
N PRO A 99 10.02 -23.77 -12.25
CA PRO A 99 10.84 -24.96 -12.35
C PRO A 99 10.21 -26.05 -13.25
N PRO A 100 11.00 -26.84 -13.97
CA PRO A 100 10.48 -27.93 -14.78
C PRO A 100 9.59 -28.88 -13.94
N GLY A 101 8.41 -29.23 -14.46
CA GLY A 101 7.44 -30.11 -13.81
C GLY A 101 6.52 -29.41 -12.81
N GLN A 102 6.65 -28.10 -12.58
CA GLN A 102 5.72 -27.31 -11.77
C GLN A 102 4.81 -26.47 -12.66
N GLY A 103 3.53 -26.38 -12.31
CA GLY A 103 2.57 -25.54 -13.06
C GLY A 103 2.59 -24.05 -12.68
N ARG A 104 3.27 -23.69 -11.57
CA ARG A 104 3.40 -22.31 -11.07
C ARG A 104 4.62 -22.18 -10.15
N PRO A 105 5.18 -20.97 -9.98
CA PRO A 105 6.24 -20.75 -9.01
C PRO A 105 5.73 -20.96 -7.58
N SER A 106 6.62 -21.33 -6.67
CA SER A 106 6.30 -21.43 -5.25
C SER A 106 6.12 -20.04 -4.62
N ALA A 107 5.33 -19.94 -3.53
CA ALA A 107 5.15 -18.68 -2.79
C ALA A 107 6.51 -18.08 -2.35
N ARG A 108 7.45 -18.93 -1.96
CA ARG A 108 8.80 -18.53 -1.58
C ARG A 108 9.56 -17.86 -2.74
N GLN A 109 9.54 -18.47 -3.92
CA GLN A 109 10.18 -17.89 -5.12
C GLN A 109 9.56 -16.55 -5.48
N VAL A 110 8.20 -16.47 -5.47
CA VAL A 110 7.50 -15.21 -5.73
C VAL A 110 7.90 -14.14 -4.73
N SER A 111 7.96 -14.46 -3.43
CA SER A 111 8.36 -13.53 -2.38
C SER A 111 9.80 -13.05 -2.52
N GLN A 112 10.72 -13.96 -2.85
CA GLN A 112 12.14 -13.61 -3.04
C GLN A 112 12.34 -12.70 -4.26
N THR A 113 11.73 -13.04 -5.39
CA THR A 113 11.77 -12.21 -6.61
C THR A 113 11.15 -10.85 -6.36
N PHE A 114 10.00 -10.80 -5.68
CA PHE A 114 9.35 -9.55 -5.33
C PHE A 114 10.23 -8.68 -4.43
N ARG A 115 10.88 -9.27 -3.42
CA ARG A 115 11.82 -8.54 -2.55
C ARG A 115 13.00 -7.99 -3.35
N ALA A 116 13.60 -8.79 -4.23
CA ALA A 116 14.69 -8.34 -5.09
C ALA A 116 14.26 -7.17 -5.99
N ASN A 117 13.04 -7.20 -6.52
CA ASN A 117 12.48 -6.11 -7.31
C ASN A 117 12.30 -4.83 -6.49
N LEU A 118 11.82 -4.94 -5.23
CA LEU A 118 11.72 -3.79 -4.32
C LEU A 118 13.11 -3.22 -4.02
N ASP A 119 14.09 -4.07 -3.72
CA ASP A 119 15.46 -3.65 -3.45
C ASP A 119 16.09 -2.97 -4.69
N ALA A 120 15.86 -3.48 -5.89
CA ALA A 120 16.31 -2.85 -7.13
C ALA A 120 15.62 -1.51 -7.40
N PHE A 121 14.37 -1.35 -7.00
CA PHE A 121 13.59 -0.14 -7.24
C PHE A 121 13.88 0.97 -6.22
N TYR A 122 13.92 0.63 -4.93
CA TYR A 122 14.07 1.60 -3.83
C TYR A 122 15.45 1.57 -3.17
N GLY A 123 16.29 0.57 -3.47
CA GLY A 123 17.62 0.45 -2.87
C GLY A 123 18.45 1.72 -3.05
N GLY A 124 18.97 2.25 -1.94
CA GLY A 124 19.69 3.54 -1.92
C GLY A 124 18.80 4.79 -2.00
N ARG A 125 17.48 4.65 -2.23
CA ARG A 125 16.53 5.75 -2.41
C ARG A 125 15.47 5.88 -1.31
N VAL A 126 15.50 4.99 -0.31
CA VAL A 126 14.55 5.03 0.81
C VAL A 126 14.57 6.38 1.54
N GLY A 127 15.73 7.02 1.62
CA GLY A 127 15.87 8.36 2.19
C GLY A 127 15.05 9.44 1.46
N GLU A 128 14.87 9.31 0.13
CA GLU A 128 14.00 10.22 -0.64
C GLU A 128 12.54 10.09 -0.21
N VAL A 129 12.09 8.85 0.03
CA VAL A 129 10.72 8.55 0.44
C VAL A 129 10.44 9.08 1.84
N LEU A 130 11.33 8.76 2.80
CA LEU A 130 11.12 9.11 4.21
C LEU A 130 11.36 10.61 4.48
N GLY A 131 12.26 11.23 3.74
CA GLY A 131 12.62 12.65 3.88
C GLY A 131 11.85 13.58 2.93
N HIS A 132 10.81 13.11 2.24
CA HIS A 132 10.09 13.95 1.29
C HIS A 132 9.42 15.15 2.01
N PRO A 133 9.64 16.40 1.58
CA PRO A 133 9.23 17.60 2.34
C PRO A 133 7.71 17.78 2.41
N ARG A 134 6.94 17.12 1.54
CA ARG A 134 5.50 17.31 1.42
C ARG A 134 4.68 16.02 1.56
N TRP A 135 5.21 14.90 1.04
CA TRP A 135 4.46 13.65 1.04
C TRP A 135 4.69 12.91 2.35
N ARG A 136 3.62 12.60 3.05
CA ARG A 136 3.61 11.78 4.25
C ARG A 136 3.05 10.42 3.88
N LEU A 137 3.92 9.42 3.83
CA LEU A 137 3.55 8.08 3.38
C LEU A 137 3.00 7.24 4.54
N HIS A 138 1.85 6.61 4.30
CA HIS A 138 1.20 5.67 5.21
C HIS A 138 0.99 4.34 4.49
N ILE A 139 1.77 3.31 4.84
CA ILE A 139 1.66 1.96 4.29
C ILE A 139 0.72 1.15 5.18
N VAL A 140 -0.42 0.78 4.63
CA VAL A 140 -1.43 -0.03 5.32
C VAL A 140 -1.13 -1.50 5.12
N THR A 141 -0.97 -2.22 6.23
CA THR A 141 -0.79 -3.68 6.26
C THR A 141 -1.87 -4.34 7.10
N SER A 142 -1.96 -5.66 7.01
CA SER A 142 -2.85 -6.46 7.84
C SER A 142 -2.05 -7.53 8.56
N ARG A 143 -2.14 -7.57 9.89
CA ARG A 143 -1.49 -8.59 10.72
C ARG A 143 -2.51 -9.64 11.15
N GLY A 144 -2.15 -10.92 10.99
CA GLY A 144 -2.94 -12.03 11.48
C GLY A 144 -2.89 -12.17 13.01
N LYS A 145 -4.02 -12.58 13.59
CA LYS A 145 -4.18 -12.87 15.02
C LYS A 145 -4.65 -14.31 15.23
N GLY A 146 -4.35 -14.89 16.37
CA GLY A 146 -4.77 -16.26 16.71
C GLY A 146 -4.26 -17.31 15.72
N LEU A 147 -5.14 -17.97 14.97
CA LEU A 147 -4.71 -18.96 13.97
C LEU A 147 -3.92 -18.33 12.82
N LEU A 148 -4.17 -17.07 12.49
CA LEU A 148 -3.49 -16.35 11.41
C LEU A 148 -2.17 -15.68 11.86
N GLU A 149 -1.83 -15.73 13.13
CA GLU A 149 -0.59 -15.14 13.66
C GLU A 149 0.68 -15.78 13.07
N ARG A 150 0.59 -17.03 12.66
CA ARG A 150 1.69 -17.79 12.04
C ARG A 150 1.18 -18.54 10.81
N ASP A 151 1.99 -18.57 9.77
CA ASP A 151 1.68 -19.37 8.60
C ASP A 151 1.74 -20.87 8.89
N GLY A 152 0.92 -21.66 8.15
CA GLY A 152 0.91 -23.10 8.27
C GLY A 152 -0.13 -23.75 7.33
N ARG A 153 0.21 -24.98 6.87
CA ARG A 153 -0.58 -25.69 5.84
C ARG A 153 -2.06 -25.84 6.16
N LEU A 154 -2.43 -26.01 7.43
CA LEU A 154 -3.82 -26.15 7.90
C LEU A 154 -4.31 -24.88 8.61
N ARG A 155 -3.43 -24.22 9.37
CA ARG A 155 -3.80 -23.04 10.16
C ARG A 155 -4.21 -21.87 9.27
N THR A 156 -3.47 -21.61 8.22
CA THR A 156 -3.74 -20.49 7.32
C THR A 156 -5.08 -20.62 6.60
N PRO A 157 -5.42 -21.75 5.93
CA PRO A 157 -6.74 -21.92 5.31
C PRO A 157 -7.89 -21.86 6.32
N LEU A 158 -7.76 -22.54 7.48
CA LEU A 158 -8.78 -22.55 8.52
C LEU A 158 -8.97 -21.16 9.13
N GLY A 159 -7.88 -20.44 9.39
CA GLY A 159 -7.92 -19.09 9.92
C GLY A 159 -8.62 -18.12 8.97
N TYR A 160 -8.32 -18.17 7.67
CA TYR A 160 -9.00 -17.34 6.67
C TYR A 160 -10.46 -17.72 6.47
N ALA A 161 -10.81 -19.02 6.50
CA ALA A 161 -12.20 -19.45 6.46
C ALA A 161 -12.99 -18.92 7.67
N ALA A 162 -12.42 -19.02 8.88
CA ALA A 162 -13.05 -18.48 10.08
C ALA A 162 -13.17 -16.94 10.05
N ALA A 163 -12.13 -16.24 9.57
CA ALA A 163 -12.16 -14.78 9.38
C ALA A 163 -13.23 -14.36 8.37
N TYR A 164 -13.37 -15.12 7.27
CA TYR A 164 -14.41 -14.89 6.26
C TYR A 164 -15.82 -15.04 6.85
N LEU A 165 -16.07 -16.13 7.58
CA LEU A 165 -17.36 -16.36 8.24
C LEU A 165 -17.66 -15.30 9.30
N ALA A 166 -16.66 -14.92 10.09
CA ALA A 166 -16.80 -13.85 11.06
C ALA A 166 -17.15 -12.51 10.39
N ASN A 167 -16.50 -12.17 9.26
CA ASN A 167 -16.80 -10.97 8.49
C ASN A 167 -18.20 -11.01 7.85
N ALA A 168 -18.65 -12.18 7.40
CA ALA A 168 -20.01 -12.38 6.86
C ALA A 168 -21.09 -12.18 7.95
N ALA A 169 -20.81 -12.56 9.20
CA ALA A 169 -21.68 -12.31 10.34
C ALA A 169 -21.68 -10.84 10.80
N GLY A 170 -20.62 -10.10 10.50
CA GLY A 170 -20.50 -8.68 10.80
C GLY A 170 -19.04 -8.24 10.82
N ARG A 171 -18.73 -7.13 10.11
CA ARG A 171 -17.36 -6.61 9.97
C ARG A 171 -16.63 -6.38 11.31
N GLN A 172 -17.36 -6.02 12.36
CA GLN A 172 -16.79 -5.84 13.71
C GLN A 172 -16.14 -7.12 14.27
N HIS A 173 -16.54 -8.30 13.79
CA HIS A 173 -15.97 -9.58 14.24
C HIS A 173 -14.62 -9.91 13.59
N LEU A 174 -14.28 -9.22 12.49
CA LEU A 174 -13.02 -9.41 11.79
C LEU A 174 -11.81 -9.03 12.65
N GLY A 175 -11.96 -8.06 13.55
CA GLY A 175 -10.91 -7.61 14.48
C GLY A 175 -10.39 -8.68 15.47
N ARG A 176 -11.06 -9.85 15.57
CA ARG A 176 -10.55 -11.01 16.33
C ARG A 176 -9.49 -11.79 15.56
N TRP A 177 -9.51 -11.69 14.23
CA TRP A 177 -8.66 -12.45 13.31
C TRP A 177 -7.56 -11.63 12.66
N LEU A 178 -7.84 -10.35 12.45
CA LEU A 178 -6.96 -9.42 11.77
C LEU A 178 -6.91 -8.11 12.54
N GLU A 179 -5.77 -7.45 12.50
CA GLU A 179 -5.64 -6.05 12.87
C GLU A 179 -4.93 -5.27 11.75
N ARG A 180 -5.21 -3.99 11.68
CA ARG A 180 -4.52 -3.09 10.78
C ARG A 180 -3.23 -2.61 11.45
N VAL A 181 -2.14 -2.64 10.71
CA VAL A 181 -0.89 -1.97 11.11
C VAL A 181 -0.53 -0.98 10.03
N VAL A 182 -0.37 0.29 10.42
CA VAL A 182 -0.04 1.38 9.50
C VAL A 182 1.36 1.87 9.80
N PHE A 183 2.24 1.73 8.81
CA PHE A 183 3.59 2.27 8.89
C PHE A 183 3.58 3.70 8.34
N SER A 184 3.91 4.68 9.18
CA SER A 184 3.76 6.10 8.89
C SER A 184 5.09 6.82 8.87
N SER A 185 5.40 7.55 7.79
CA SER A 185 6.62 8.39 7.69
C SER A 185 6.47 9.74 8.42
N ALA A 186 5.24 10.09 8.80
CA ALA A 186 4.95 11.31 9.56
C ALA A 186 4.72 10.96 11.03
N GLY A 187 5.15 11.83 11.92
CA GLY A 187 4.71 11.83 13.32
C GLY A 187 3.31 12.42 13.45
N GLY A 188 2.57 11.98 14.47
CA GLY A 188 1.21 12.47 14.75
C GLY A 188 0.12 11.47 14.37
N PRO A 189 -1.17 11.83 14.60
CA PRO A 189 -2.28 10.92 14.37
C PRO A 189 -2.44 10.59 12.88
N LEU A 190 -3.00 9.42 12.60
CA LEU A 190 -3.37 9.02 11.24
C LEU A 190 -4.38 10.01 10.62
N PRO A 191 -4.28 10.28 9.31
CA PRO A 191 -5.19 11.21 8.63
C PRO A 191 -6.59 10.62 8.35
N PHE A 192 -6.97 9.54 9.03
CA PHE A 192 -8.25 8.86 8.87
C PHE A 192 -8.65 8.12 10.14
N ASP A 193 -9.96 8.00 10.37
CA ASP A 193 -10.51 7.26 11.48
C ASP A 193 -10.44 5.74 11.25
N THR A 194 -10.28 4.98 12.34
CA THR A 194 -10.11 3.51 12.30
C THR A 194 -11.10 2.74 13.18
N PRO A 195 -12.42 3.05 13.15
CA PRO A 195 -13.40 2.43 14.04
C PRO A 195 -13.74 0.98 13.67
N ASP A 196 -13.38 0.55 12.46
CA ASP A 196 -13.78 -0.73 11.88
C ASP A 196 -12.89 -1.91 12.29
N LEU A 197 -11.60 -1.66 12.55
CA LEU A 197 -10.61 -2.67 12.93
C LEU A 197 -9.65 -2.12 13.99
N PRO A 198 -9.17 -2.97 14.92
CA PRO A 198 -8.03 -2.62 15.75
C PRO A 198 -6.88 -2.14 14.88
N THR A 199 -6.33 -1.00 15.19
CA THR A 199 -5.28 -0.38 14.37
C THR A 199 -4.11 0.01 15.25
N GLN A 200 -2.90 -0.33 14.80
CA GLN A 200 -1.65 0.10 15.40
C GLN A 200 -0.88 0.97 14.41
N GLU A 201 -0.29 2.03 14.91
CA GLU A 201 0.60 2.90 14.15
C GLU A 201 2.05 2.59 14.50
N VAL A 202 2.88 2.45 13.48
CA VAL A 202 4.31 2.15 13.60
C VAL A 202 5.08 3.20 12.80
N PRO A 203 6.13 3.82 13.37
CA PRO A 203 6.99 4.70 12.60
C PRO A 203 7.62 3.96 11.41
N LEU A 204 7.47 4.51 10.21
CA LEU A 204 8.15 4.05 9.01
C LEU A 204 9.58 4.56 9.00
N THR A 205 10.53 3.65 8.94
CA THR A 205 11.96 3.92 9.01
C THR A 205 12.70 3.23 7.87
N ALA A 206 13.98 3.59 7.66
CA ALA A 206 14.81 2.89 6.68
C ALA A 206 14.96 1.38 6.98
N HIS A 207 14.84 0.99 8.25
CA HIS A 207 15.00 -0.40 8.68
C HIS A 207 13.77 -1.28 8.44
N ASN A 208 12.58 -0.67 8.29
CA ASN A 208 11.34 -1.43 8.11
C ASN A 208 10.58 -1.11 6.81
N PHE A 209 11.06 -0.16 6.02
CA PHE A 209 10.38 0.28 4.79
C PHE A 209 10.12 -0.86 3.79
N MET A 210 11.17 -1.65 3.50
CA MET A 210 11.06 -2.73 2.51
C MET A 210 10.14 -3.85 3.01
N GLU A 211 10.24 -4.21 4.30
CA GLU A 211 9.37 -5.20 4.94
C GLU A 211 7.92 -4.72 4.99
N ALA A 212 7.67 -3.48 5.36
CA ALA A 212 6.33 -2.90 5.42
C ALA A 212 5.67 -2.88 4.02
N LEU A 213 6.44 -2.50 2.99
CA LEU A 213 5.94 -2.46 1.62
C LEU A 213 5.68 -3.87 1.08
N GLN A 214 6.59 -4.82 1.34
CA GLN A 214 6.40 -6.23 1.00
C GLN A 214 5.19 -6.83 1.72
N ALA A 215 5.04 -6.59 3.02
CA ALA A 215 3.91 -7.05 3.82
C ALA A 215 2.58 -6.55 3.29
N SER A 216 2.52 -5.26 2.91
CA SER A 216 1.32 -4.68 2.28
C SER A 216 0.95 -5.36 0.95
N CYS A 217 1.92 -5.94 0.26
CA CYS A 217 1.74 -6.63 -1.02
C CYS A 217 1.62 -8.16 -0.88
N SER A 218 1.81 -8.73 0.31
CA SER A 218 1.76 -10.17 0.52
C SER A 218 0.33 -10.71 0.40
N ILE A 219 0.07 -11.40 -0.71
CA ILE A 219 -1.23 -12.04 -0.96
C ILE A 219 -1.19 -13.45 -0.39
N PRO A 220 -2.11 -13.84 0.50
CA PRO A 220 -2.18 -15.19 1.04
C PRO A 220 -2.16 -16.26 -0.06
N PHE A 221 -1.42 -17.34 0.18
CA PHE A 221 -1.21 -18.47 -0.76
C PHE A 221 -0.41 -18.16 -2.03
N VAL A 222 -0.10 -16.89 -2.31
CA VAL A 222 0.69 -16.46 -3.47
C VAL A 222 2.09 -16.02 -3.04
N LEU A 223 2.18 -15.27 -1.93
CA LEU A 223 3.44 -14.88 -1.29
C LEU A 223 3.50 -15.44 0.13
N GLU A 224 4.71 -15.62 0.62
CA GLU A 224 4.94 -15.88 2.05
C GLU A 224 4.62 -14.62 2.86
N PRO A 225 4.03 -14.75 4.06
CA PRO A 225 3.83 -13.61 4.93
C PRO A 225 5.18 -13.06 5.41
N VAL A 226 5.25 -11.77 5.61
CA VAL A 226 6.40 -11.12 6.24
C VAL A 226 6.25 -11.22 7.75
N ALA A 227 7.25 -11.78 8.42
CA ALA A 227 7.31 -11.85 9.88
C ALA A 227 8.39 -10.90 10.42
N HIS A 228 8.26 -10.49 11.67
CA HIS A 228 9.28 -9.73 12.38
C HIS A 228 9.70 -8.41 11.71
N ILE A 229 8.74 -7.56 11.41
CA ILE A 229 9.01 -6.20 10.92
C ILE A 229 9.52 -5.35 12.09
N SER A 230 10.65 -4.68 11.90
CA SER A 230 11.26 -3.85 12.95
C SER A 230 10.32 -2.77 13.47
N GLY A 231 10.17 -2.68 14.79
CA GLY A 231 9.30 -1.72 15.47
C GLY A 231 7.81 -2.07 15.44
N ALA A 232 7.42 -3.16 14.78
CA ALA A 232 6.04 -3.60 14.70
C ALA A 232 5.76 -4.81 15.61
N PRO A 233 4.49 -5.07 15.98
CA PRO A 233 4.12 -6.28 16.70
C PRO A 233 4.54 -7.55 15.95
N SER A 234 4.93 -8.59 16.69
CA SER A 234 5.25 -9.89 16.09
C SER A 234 4.02 -10.54 15.46
N GLY A 235 4.20 -11.27 14.37
CA GLY A 235 3.14 -12.01 13.69
C GLY A 235 3.34 -12.09 12.18
N ALA A 236 2.38 -12.70 11.49
CA ALA A 236 2.35 -12.81 10.03
C ALA A 236 1.61 -11.60 9.43
N TYR A 237 2.26 -10.92 8.49
CA TYR A 237 1.74 -9.77 7.76
C TYR A 237 1.47 -10.12 6.32
#